data_b9f320b4ed5495bde6ec070df5f41924
#
_entry.id   b9f320b4ed5495bde6ec070df5f41924
#
_cell.length_a   1.000
_cell.length_b   1.000
_cell.length_c   1.000
_cell.angle_alpha   90.00
_cell.angle_beta   90.00
_cell.angle_gamma   90.00
#
_symmetry.space_group_name_H-M   'P 1'
#
loop_
_entity.id
_entity.type
_entity.pdbx_description
1 polymer ?
#
loop_
_entity_poly.entity_id
_entity_poly.type
_entity_poly.pdbx_seq_one_letter_code
_entity_poly.pdbx_strand_id
1 'polypeptide(L)'
;MRTDWDLIVIGGGTAGLAAARQARRGGHGVLLVQDGEVGGDCTFTGCIPSKTLIAAAAQGLSSAHAFGRVRATVAQVAAAETADVLRSEGIAVLEGRGRLLGRGGVQVGGARLQAARIVLATGSRPVTPAVPGLAGSAYLTNETVFALAAAPSSHAVVGGGPVGCELAQALARLGTTVTLVEAGPQLLPKEEPEAAEVVATALRDDGVDVRLRAPLREVTPLDGSGRLRLRLGDGSVVEADRVLLATGRAAAMDGLGLDAAGVTLDEAGWVRTDRRLATSARGVWAAGDLTGRLPFTHAADAMGRTAARNATARVGWLPYSTRAVPWVTFTTPEVGRVGLTEEQAARHGGRVAYLPMAELDRAVTAGETRGYLKLIAGPRLVTRGALGGRVLGATVVCSRGGELVHEAALAMRAGMFTGRLAQTTHAYPSWSMAVQLAAGQLFQEVGGRRARPAVA
;
A
#
# COMPACT_ATOMS: atom_id res chain seq x y z
N MET A 1 -25.30 29.11 2.65
CA MET A 1 -24.66 27.79 2.42
C MET A 1 -25.72 26.72 2.76
N ARG A 2 -25.86 25.69 1.90
CA ARG A 2 -26.73 24.53 2.22
C ARG A 2 -26.23 23.86 3.50
N THR A 3 -27.13 23.62 4.46
CA THR A 3 -26.78 23.03 5.76
C THR A 3 -27.10 21.55 5.87
N ASP A 4 -28.01 21.04 5.02
CA ASP A 4 -28.47 19.65 5.01
C ASP A 4 -28.00 18.90 3.78
N TRP A 5 -27.36 17.75 4.00
CA TRP A 5 -26.75 16.93 2.96
C TRP A 5 -27.21 15.46 3.06
N ASP A 6 -27.32 14.79 1.92
CA ASP A 6 -27.57 13.35 1.91
C ASP A 6 -26.35 12.58 2.45
N LEU A 7 -25.15 13.06 2.08
CA LEU A 7 -23.88 12.50 2.51
C LEU A 7 -22.85 13.61 2.74
N ILE A 8 -22.17 13.59 3.87
CA ILE A 8 -20.92 14.32 4.11
C ILE A 8 -19.76 13.31 4.11
N VAL A 9 -18.72 13.61 3.34
CA VAL A 9 -17.47 12.85 3.32
C VAL A 9 -16.38 13.71 3.97
N ILE A 10 -15.69 13.18 4.97
CA ILE A 10 -14.60 13.89 5.68
C ILE A 10 -13.27 13.25 5.26
N GLY A 11 -12.46 14.02 4.52
CA GLY A 11 -11.20 13.62 3.91
C GLY A 11 -11.30 13.45 2.40
N GLY A 12 -10.49 14.20 1.65
CA GLY A 12 -10.46 14.25 0.18
C GLY A 12 -9.34 13.42 -0.45
N GLY A 13 -8.83 12.40 0.24
CA GLY A 13 -7.95 11.40 -0.35
C GLY A 13 -8.73 10.36 -1.16
N THR A 14 -8.04 9.33 -1.67
CA THR A 14 -8.60 8.32 -2.59
C THR A 14 -9.92 7.72 -2.10
N ALA A 15 -10.02 7.34 -0.82
CA ALA A 15 -11.26 6.77 -0.28
C ALA A 15 -12.41 7.77 -0.28
N GLY A 16 -12.13 9.02 0.08
CA GLY A 16 -13.13 10.07 0.12
C GLY A 16 -13.61 10.49 -1.27
N LEU A 17 -12.69 10.64 -2.21
CA LEU A 17 -13.01 10.91 -3.62
C LEU A 17 -13.89 9.81 -4.22
N ALA A 18 -13.50 8.54 -3.99
CA ALA A 18 -14.28 7.39 -4.45
C ALA A 18 -15.69 7.35 -3.82
N ALA A 19 -15.79 7.68 -2.52
CA ALA A 19 -17.07 7.74 -1.82
C ALA A 19 -17.96 8.88 -2.35
N ALA A 20 -17.40 10.07 -2.51
CA ALA A 20 -18.13 11.24 -2.98
C ALA A 20 -18.66 11.04 -4.41
N ARG A 21 -17.80 10.58 -5.33
CA ARG A 21 -18.17 10.28 -6.71
C ARG A 21 -19.22 9.16 -6.80
N GLN A 22 -19.08 8.11 -5.98
CA GLN A 22 -20.05 7.00 -5.95
C GLN A 22 -21.45 7.48 -5.51
N ALA A 23 -21.54 8.28 -4.44
CA ALA A 23 -22.80 8.80 -3.97
C ALA A 23 -23.41 9.81 -4.95
N ARG A 24 -22.58 10.67 -5.57
CA ARG A 24 -23.04 11.64 -6.58
C ARG A 24 -23.63 10.97 -7.81
N ARG A 25 -23.02 9.87 -8.29
CA ARG A 25 -23.57 9.04 -9.39
C ARG A 25 -24.93 8.43 -9.02
N GLY A 26 -25.16 8.17 -7.75
CA GLY A 26 -26.45 7.74 -7.20
C GLY A 26 -27.50 8.84 -7.07
N GLY A 27 -27.21 10.08 -7.51
CA GLY A 27 -28.12 11.22 -7.47
C GLY A 27 -28.19 11.94 -6.11
N HIS A 28 -27.29 11.62 -5.16
CA HIS A 28 -27.29 12.22 -3.83
C HIS A 28 -26.61 13.59 -3.78
N GLY A 29 -27.06 14.45 -2.89
CA GLY A 29 -26.40 15.71 -2.54
C GLY A 29 -25.19 15.43 -1.65
N VAL A 30 -23.97 15.66 -2.16
CA VAL A 30 -22.70 15.30 -1.50
C VAL A 30 -21.90 16.55 -1.17
N LEU A 31 -21.41 16.60 0.07
CA LEU A 31 -20.39 17.54 0.50
C LEU A 31 -19.11 16.78 0.85
N LEU A 32 -18.00 17.16 0.24
CA LEU A 32 -16.67 16.75 0.63
C LEU A 32 -16.04 17.82 1.52
N VAL A 33 -15.58 17.43 2.69
CA VAL A 33 -14.83 18.28 3.64
C VAL A 33 -13.37 17.87 3.58
N GLN A 34 -12.49 18.80 3.26
CA GLN A 34 -11.06 18.54 3.12
C GLN A 34 -10.23 19.67 3.75
N ASP A 35 -9.20 19.30 4.52
CA ASP A 35 -8.20 20.20 5.08
C ASP A 35 -7.01 20.27 4.12
N GLY A 36 -6.90 21.36 3.37
CA GLY A 36 -5.88 21.55 2.32
C GLY A 36 -6.28 20.97 0.95
N GLU A 37 -5.27 20.59 0.16
CA GLU A 37 -5.48 20.14 -1.22
C GLU A 37 -6.20 18.79 -1.31
N VAL A 38 -7.04 18.65 -2.35
CA VAL A 38 -7.72 17.39 -2.68
C VAL A 38 -6.77 16.44 -3.40
N GLY A 39 -6.85 15.13 -3.11
CA GLY A 39 -5.96 14.09 -3.67
C GLY A 39 -5.32 13.22 -2.59
N GLY A 40 -5.02 13.83 -1.44
CA GLY A 40 -4.51 13.13 -0.26
C GLY A 40 -3.09 12.58 -0.45
N ASP A 41 -2.72 11.69 0.46
CA ASP A 41 -1.37 11.14 0.59
C ASP A 41 -0.86 10.46 -0.70
N CYS A 42 -1.72 9.71 -1.39
CA CYS A 42 -1.35 9.02 -2.64
C CYS A 42 -0.79 9.99 -3.69
N THR A 43 -1.43 11.13 -3.88
CA THR A 43 -1.07 12.10 -4.93
C THR A 43 0.14 12.94 -4.52
N PHE A 44 0.21 13.40 -3.27
CA PHE A 44 1.21 14.38 -2.86
C PHE A 44 2.44 13.79 -2.18
N THR A 45 2.29 12.72 -1.39
CA THR A 45 3.35 12.21 -0.50
C THR A 45 3.48 10.67 -0.51
N GLY A 46 2.74 9.99 -1.38
CA GLY A 46 2.65 8.53 -1.45
C GLY A 46 3.05 7.95 -2.80
N CYS A 47 2.06 7.33 -3.46
CA CYS A 47 2.30 6.51 -4.66
C CYS A 47 2.86 7.31 -5.84
N ILE A 48 2.29 8.48 -6.13
CA ILE A 48 2.70 9.27 -7.30
C ILE A 48 4.16 9.73 -7.17
N PRO A 49 4.57 10.44 -6.10
CA PRO A 49 5.95 10.87 -5.97
C PRO A 49 6.93 9.70 -5.85
N SER A 50 6.62 8.64 -5.09
CA SER A 50 7.55 7.52 -4.90
C SER A 50 7.77 6.73 -6.19
N LYS A 51 6.71 6.41 -6.97
CA LYS A 51 6.85 5.66 -8.23
C LYS A 51 7.52 6.50 -9.31
N THR A 52 7.31 7.83 -9.29
CA THR A 52 8.05 8.74 -10.17
C THR A 52 9.54 8.75 -9.82
N LEU A 53 9.90 8.80 -8.53
CA LEU A 53 11.29 8.77 -8.09
C LEU A 53 11.97 7.45 -8.45
N ILE A 54 11.30 6.31 -8.20
CA ILE A 54 11.79 4.96 -8.57
C ILE A 54 12.04 4.88 -10.08
N ALA A 55 11.09 5.32 -10.90
CA ALA A 55 11.22 5.32 -12.35
C ALA A 55 12.35 6.23 -12.85
N ALA A 56 12.51 7.42 -12.24
CA ALA A 56 13.57 8.35 -12.57
C ALA A 56 14.95 7.77 -12.20
N ALA A 57 15.06 7.14 -11.02
CA ALA A 57 16.29 6.46 -10.59
C ALA A 57 16.65 5.29 -11.51
N ALA A 58 15.68 4.46 -11.90
CA ALA A 58 15.89 3.36 -12.84
C ALA A 58 16.34 3.81 -14.24
N GLN A 59 15.99 5.03 -14.64
CA GLN A 59 16.41 5.66 -15.90
C GLN A 59 17.77 6.36 -15.81
N GLY A 60 18.42 6.35 -14.64
CA GLY A 60 19.72 6.98 -14.44
C GLY A 60 19.69 8.51 -14.45
N LEU A 61 18.57 9.13 -14.13
CA LEU A 61 18.52 10.60 -14.00
C LEU A 61 19.41 11.07 -12.86
N SER A 62 19.97 12.27 -13.00
CA SER A 62 20.62 12.90 -11.85
C SER A 62 19.60 13.19 -10.74
N SER A 63 20.05 13.20 -9.50
CA SER A 63 19.20 13.42 -8.33
C SER A 63 18.31 14.67 -8.46
N ALA A 64 18.87 15.82 -8.84
CA ALA A 64 18.11 17.06 -9.02
C ALA A 64 17.01 16.94 -10.10
N HIS A 65 17.31 16.29 -11.23
CA HIS A 65 16.32 16.04 -12.28
C HIS A 65 15.23 15.06 -11.83
N ALA A 66 15.59 14.03 -11.06
CA ALA A 66 14.63 13.07 -10.51
C ALA A 66 13.60 13.76 -9.60
N PHE A 67 14.04 14.57 -8.64
CA PHE A 67 13.15 15.36 -7.78
C PHE A 67 12.37 16.44 -8.53
N GLY A 68 12.97 17.06 -9.56
CA GLY A 68 12.26 17.96 -10.49
C GLY A 68 11.11 17.27 -11.20
N ARG A 69 11.35 16.06 -11.71
CA ARG A 69 10.32 15.22 -12.34
C ARG A 69 9.22 14.82 -11.36
N VAL A 70 9.56 14.49 -10.10
CA VAL A 70 8.57 14.20 -9.06
C VAL A 70 7.60 15.37 -8.89
N ARG A 71 8.11 16.60 -8.73
CA ARG A 71 7.26 17.80 -8.59
C ARG A 71 6.35 18.02 -9.79
N ALA A 72 6.89 17.88 -11.01
CA ALA A 72 6.11 18.04 -12.24
C ALA A 72 5.01 16.98 -12.36
N THR A 73 5.31 15.71 -12.05
CA THR A 73 4.33 14.62 -12.13
C THR A 73 3.24 14.78 -11.08
N VAL A 74 3.59 15.16 -9.85
CA VAL A 74 2.61 15.44 -8.79
C VAL A 74 1.68 16.57 -9.22
N ALA A 75 2.21 17.68 -9.73
CA ALA A 75 1.39 18.79 -10.22
C ALA A 75 0.45 18.38 -11.36
N GLN A 76 0.94 17.57 -12.30
CA GLN A 76 0.13 17.05 -13.42
C GLN A 76 -1.03 16.17 -12.92
N VAL A 77 -0.79 15.26 -11.99
CA VAL A 77 -1.83 14.36 -11.45
C VAL A 77 -2.82 15.14 -10.60
N ALA A 78 -2.33 16.02 -9.72
CA ALA A 78 -3.17 16.84 -8.84
C ALA A 78 -4.15 17.74 -9.62
N ALA A 79 -3.76 18.20 -10.81
CA ALA A 79 -4.62 19.05 -11.66
C ALA A 79 -5.96 18.36 -12.04
N ALA A 80 -6.02 17.03 -12.02
CA ALA A 80 -7.24 16.26 -12.30
C ALA A 80 -8.15 16.06 -11.07
N GLU A 81 -7.72 16.46 -9.89
CA GLU A 81 -8.43 16.18 -8.61
C GLU A 81 -8.68 17.45 -7.79
N THR A 82 -8.73 18.62 -8.42
CA THR A 82 -8.96 19.89 -7.72
C THR A 82 -10.40 20.04 -7.21
N ALA A 83 -10.59 20.95 -6.24
CA ALA A 83 -11.93 21.29 -5.75
C ALA A 83 -12.86 21.78 -6.89
N ASP A 84 -12.34 22.48 -7.90
CA ASP A 84 -13.12 22.96 -9.03
C ASP A 84 -13.55 21.83 -9.97
N VAL A 85 -12.69 20.85 -10.20
CA VAL A 85 -13.05 19.60 -10.92
C VAL A 85 -14.20 18.91 -10.20
N LEU A 86 -14.13 18.74 -8.88
CA LEU A 86 -15.20 18.10 -8.11
C LEU A 86 -16.51 18.91 -8.11
N ARG A 87 -16.41 20.22 -8.06
CA ARG A 87 -17.60 21.11 -8.19
C ARG A 87 -18.24 20.95 -9.57
N SER A 88 -17.45 20.83 -10.63
CA SER A 88 -17.96 20.54 -11.99
C SER A 88 -18.65 19.18 -12.09
N GLU A 89 -18.21 18.20 -11.30
CA GLU A 89 -18.86 16.88 -11.14
C GLU A 89 -20.15 16.96 -10.27
N GLY A 90 -20.48 18.13 -9.73
CA GLY A 90 -21.65 18.37 -8.87
C GLY A 90 -21.44 17.94 -7.41
N ILE A 91 -20.20 17.83 -6.96
CA ILE A 91 -19.81 17.58 -5.58
C ILE A 91 -19.44 18.93 -4.94
N ALA A 92 -20.13 19.31 -3.85
CA ALA A 92 -19.72 20.48 -3.11
C ALA A 92 -18.44 20.20 -2.31
N VAL A 93 -17.53 21.17 -2.27
CA VAL A 93 -16.27 21.06 -1.52
C VAL A 93 -16.19 22.21 -0.54
N LEU A 94 -15.98 21.86 0.74
CA LEU A 94 -15.73 22.80 1.84
C LEU A 94 -14.34 22.55 2.41
N GLU A 95 -13.50 23.57 2.37
CA GLU A 95 -12.18 23.53 2.97
C GLU A 95 -12.26 23.68 4.49
N GLY A 96 -11.52 22.86 5.20
CA GLY A 96 -11.36 22.89 6.65
C GLY A 96 -11.42 21.50 7.29
N ARG A 97 -11.15 21.48 8.59
CA ARG A 97 -11.19 20.26 9.40
C ARG A 97 -12.61 19.93 9.81
N GLY A 98 -13.07 18.76 9.40
CA GLY A 98 -14.38 18.23 9.81
C GLY A 98 -14.30 17.59 11.21
N ARG A 99 -15.21 17.99 12.11
CA ARG A 99 -15.37 17.40 13.44
C ARG A 99 -16.79 16.86 13.62
N LEU A 100 -16.92 15.63 14.05
CA LEU A 100 -18.21 15.03 14.40
C LEU A 100 -18.76 15.65 15.69
N LEU A 101 -20.07 15.97 15.67
CA LEU A 101 -20.81 16.47 16.82
C LEU A 101 -21.82 15.45 17.38
N GLY A 102 -21.86 14.24 16.79
CA GLY A 102 -22.91 13.23 17.03
C GLY A 102 -24.20 13.50 16.25
N ARG A 103 -25.04 12.46 16.12
CA ARG A 103 -26.37 12.51 15.47
C ARG A 103 -26.39 13.14 14.07
N GLY A 104 -25.38 12.86 13.24
CA GLY A 104 -25.27 13.40 11.88
C GLY A 104 -24.72 14.82 11.79
N GLY A 105 -24.40 15.45 12.92
CA GLY A 105 -23.79 16.77 12.96
C GLY A 105 -22.31 16.77 12.65
N VAL A 106 -21.87 17.71 11.81
CA VAL A 106 -20.47 17.97 11.48
C VAL A 106 -20.17 19.44 11.63
N GLN A 107 -19.07 19.76 12.29
CA GLN A 107 -18.55 21.12 12.39
C GLN A 107 -17.35 21.27 11.46
N VAL A 108 -17.29 22.37 10.72
CA VAL A 108 -16.14 22.77 9.89
C VAL A 108 -15.90 24.25 10.14
N GLY A 109 -14.80 24.58 10.83
CA GLY A 109 -14.58 25.95 11.31
C GLY A 109 -15.74 26.43 12.18
N GLY A 110 -16.36 27.57 11.83
CA GLY A 110 -17.54 28.12 12.48
C GLY A 110 -18.88 27.53 12.01
N ALA A 111 -18.89 26.76 10.92
CA ALA A 111 -20.12 26.23 10.33
C ALA A 111 -20.56 24.93 11.00
N ARG A 112 -21.87 24.81 11.29
CA ARG A 112 -22.50 23.55 11.69
C ARG A 112 -23.33 23.01 10.55
N LEU A 113 -23.08 21.77 10.18
CA LEU A 113 -23.68 21.07 9.06
C LEU A 113 -24.40 19.83 9.57
N GLN A 114 -25.41 19.40 8.83
CA GLN A 114 -26.15 18.19 9.13
C GLN A 114 -26.14 17.25 7.94
N ALA A 115 -25.97 15.95 8.18
CA ALA A 115 -26.08 14.93 7.16
C ALA A 115 -26.86 13.72 7.63
N ALA A 116 -27.62 13.13 6.72
CA ALA A 116 -28.27 11.86 6.99
C ALA A 116 -27.21 10.75 7.18
N ARG A 117 -26.05 10.89 6.54
CA ARG A 117 -24.96 9.91 6.51
C ARG A 117 -23.60 10.59 6.43
N ILE A 118 -22.60 9.97 7.05
CA ILE A 118 -21.21 10.47 7.05
C ILE A 118 -20.27 9.32 6.67
N VAL A 119 -19.28 9.60 5.81
CA VAL A 119 -18.14 8.72 5.52
C VAL A 119 -16.87 9.39 6.02
N LEU A 120 -16.17 8.71 6.94
CA LEU A 120 -14.85 9.10 7.43
C LEU A 120 -13.79 8.50 6.51
N ALA A 121 -12.95 9.35 5.93
CA ALA A 121 -11.90 8.97 4.97
C ALA A 121 -10.62 9.79 5.19
N THR A 122 -10.29 10.11 6.43
CA THR A 122 -9.16 10.97 6.82
C THR A 122 -7.80 10.30 6.69
N GLY A 123 -7.77 9.00 6.37
CA GLY A 123 -6.55 8.26 6.07
C GLY A 123 -5.68 7.96 7.29
N SER A 124 -4.38 7.96 7.08
CA SER A 124 -3.36 7.64 8.08
C SER A 124 -2.20 8.63 7.99
N ARG A 125 -1.34 8.63 9.01
CA ARG A 125 -0.12 9.46 9.10
C ARG A 125 1.09 8.60 9.46
N PRO A 126 2.32 9.02 9.13
CA PRO A 126 3.53 8.32 9.57
C PRO A 126 3.65 8.30 11.10
N VAL A 127 4.20 7.23 11.63
CA VAL A 127 4.50 7.09 13.06
C VAL A 127 5.93 7.52 13.32
N THR A 128 6.11 8.43 14.27
CA THR A 128 7.41 8.76 14.83
C THR A 128 7.63 7.91 16.09
N PRO A 129 8.59 6.98 16.11
CA PRO A 129 8.84 6.16 17.28
C PRO A 129 9.39 6.99 18.43
N ALA A 130 9.09 6.58 19.67
CA ALA A 130 9.60 7.22 20.87
C ALA A 130 11.07 6.83 21.12
N VAL A 131 11.97 7.40 20.32
CA VAL A 131 13.42 7.18 20.41
C VAL A 131 14.09 8.46 20.96
N PRO A 132 14.95 8.37 21.98
CA PRO A 132 15.67 9.51 22.50
C PRO A 132 16.39 10.31 21.43
N GLY A 133 16.24 11.64 21.44
CA GLY A 133 16.86 12.57 20.50
C GLY A 133 16.18 12.67 19.13
N LEU A 134 15.29 11.74 18.78
CA LEU A 134 14.66 11.73 17.46
C LEU A 134 13.71 12.93 17.25
N ALA A 135 12.85 13.24 18.22
CA ALA A 135 11.87 14.32 18.10
C ALA A 135 12.51 15.71 17.91
N GLY A 136 13.74 15.91 18.41
CA GLY A 136 14.51 17.14 18.23
C GLY A 136 15.39 17.17 16.97
N SER A 137 15.40 16.11 16.18
CA SER A 137 16.20 15.98 14.96
C SER A 137 15.42 16.35 13.70
N ALA A 138 16.13 16.74 12.64
CA ALA A 138 15.55 17.03 11.33
C ALA A 138 15.34 15.76 10.53
N TYR A 139 14.49 14.83 11.02
CA TYR A 139 14.13 13.64 10.28
C TYR A 139 13.11 13.92 9.17
N LEU A 140 13.07 13.03 8.20
CA LEU A 140 12.12 13.01 7.10
C LEU A 140 11.12 11.86 7.29
N THR A 141 9.95 12.04 6.70
CA THR A 141 8.93 11.00 6.52
C THR A 141 8.54 10.94 5.04
N ASN A 142 7.64 10.06 4.66
CA ASN A 142 7.05 10.09 3.32
C ASN A 142 6.39 11.45 3.00
N GLU A 143 5.93 12.20 4.00
CA GLU A 143 5.31 13.51 3.81
C GLU A 143 6.30 14.61 3.42
N THR A 144 7.58 14.45 3.78
CA THR A 144 8.58 15.51 3.61
C THR A 144 9.75 15.16 2.68
N VAL A 145 10.02 13.88 2.43
CA VAL A 145 11.17 13.44 1.61
C VAL A 145 11.09 13.92 0.16
N PHE A 146 9.89 14.00 -0.40
CA PHE A 146 9.69 14.41 -1.80
C PHE A 146 9.79 15.93 -2.03
N ALA A 147 9.84 16.72 -0.96
CA ALA A 147 10.09 18.16 -1.01
C ALA A 147 11.57 18.51 -1.18
N LEU A 148 12.47 17.54 -1.06
CA LEU A 148 13.89 17.75 -1.27
C LEU A 148 14.18 18.28 -2.69
N ALA A 149 15.16 19.18 -2.82
CA ALA A 149 15.62 19.65 -4.12
C ALA A 149 16.44 18.57 -4.86
N ALA A 150 17.21 17.79 -4.08
CA ALA A 150 18.04 16.67 -4.52
C ALA A 150 18.25 15.71 -3.35
N ALA A 151 18.67 14.48 -3.64
CA ALA A 151 19.03 13.51 -2.61
C ALA A 151 20.27 13.97 -1.83
N PRO A 152 20.31 13.75 -0.51
CA PRO A 152 21.49 14.05 0.31
C PRO A 152 22.64 13.08 -0.02
N SER A 153 23.88 13.43 0.42
CA SER A 153 25.05 12.55 0.18
C SER A 153 24.93 11.23 0.94
N SER A 154 24.36 11.26 2.14
CA SER A 154 24.10 10.06 2.95
C SER A 154 22.71 10.07 3.59
N HIS A 155 22.09 8.87 3.68
CA HIS A 155 20.74 8.72 4.20
C HIS A 155 20.60 7.45 5.04
N ALA A 156 20.11 7.58 6.27
CA ALA A 156 19.68 6.45 7.07
C ALA A 156 18.16 6.26 6.91
N VAL A 157 17.73 5.10 6.44
CA VAL A 157 16.32 4.73 6.32
C VAL A 157 15.97 3.80 7.47
N VAL A 158 15.01 4.17 8.31
CA VAL A 158 14.58 3.39 9.48
C VAL A 158 13.24 2.75 9.19
N GLY A 159 13.24 1.42 9.07
CA GLY A 159 12.09 0.58 8.76
C GLY A 159 12.21 -0.12 7.40
N GLY A 160 12.26 -1.46 7.42
CA GLY A 160 12.42 -2.33 6.25
C GLY A 160 11.09 -2.75 5.59
N GLY A 161 10.02 -1.98 5.79
CA GLY A 161 8.75 -2.17 5.08
C GLY A 161 8.81 -1.71 3.61
N PRO A 162 7.69 -1.80 2.85
CA PRO A 162 7.66 -1.41 1.44
C PRO A 162 8.21 -0.01 1.16
N VAL A 163 7.78 1.00 1.93
CA VAL A 163 8.24 2.39 1.75
C VAL A 163 9.74 2.52 1.96
N GLY A 164 10.27 1.88 3.03
CA GLY A 164 11.71 1.91 3.31
C GLY A 164 12.54 1.24 2.23
N CYS A 165 12.14 0.05 1.77
CA CYS A 165 12.84 -0.68 0.71
C CYS A 165 12.82 0.08 -0.63
N GLU A 166 11.66 0.60 -1.03
CA GLU A 166 11.49 1.37 -2.28
C GLU A 166 12.35 2.63 -2.30
N LEU A 167 12.29 3.43 -1.21
CA LEU A 167 13.04 4.69 -1.15
C LEU A 167 14.53 4.46 -0.93
N ALA A 168 14.93 3.45 -0.15
CA ALA A 168 16.34 3.09 0.00
C ALA A 168 16.96 2.74 -1.36
N GLN A 169 16.29 1.90 -2.15
CA GLN A 169 16.78 1.52 -3.48
C GLN A 169 16.83 2.73 -4.43
N ALA A 170 15.77 3.53 -4.49
CA ALA A 170 15.72 4.70 -5.36
C ALA A 170 16.82 5.72 -5.03
N LEU A 171 17.01 6.02 -3.74
CA LEU A 171 18.05 6.95 -3.29
C LEU A 171 19.46 6.43 -3.57
N ALA A 172 19.73 5.14 -3.32
CA ALA A 172 21.02 4.52 -3.65
C ALA A 172 21.35 4.65 -5.15
N ARG A 173 20.38 4.34 -6.02
CA ARG A 173 20.52 4.48 -7.48
C ARG A 173 20.69 5.95 -7.93
N LEU A 174 20.26 6.91 -7.12
CA LEU A 174 20.50 8.35 -7.34
C LEU A 174 21.85 8.84 -6.76
N GLY A 175 22.70 7.92 -6.28
CA GLY A 175 24.05 8.23 -5.82
C GLY A 175 24.16 8.56 -4.33
N THR A 176 23.12 8.35 -3.53
CA THR A 176 23.16 8.51 -2.07
C THR A 176 23.79 7.28 -1.41
N THR A 177 24.68 7.47 -0.45
CA THR A 177 25.09 6.39 0.47
C THR A 177 23.94 6.08 1.42
N VAL A 178 23.34 4.90 1.30
CA VAL A 178 22.15 4.51 2.05
C VAL A 178 22.44 3.39 3.03
N THR A 179 22.05 3.58 4.31
CA THR A 179 21.92 2.49 5.29
C THR A 179 20.45 2.27 5.59
N LEU A 180 19.94 1.07 5.35
CA LEU A 180 18.57 0.64 5.69
C LEU A 180 18.61 -0.17 6.98
N VAL A 181 17.93 0.32 8.01
CA VAL A 181 17.89 -0.27 9.36
C VAL A 181 16.51 -0.87 9.61
N GLU A 182 16.47 -2.17 9.95
CA GLU A 182 15.25 -2.90 10.29
C GLU A 182 15.40 -3.59 11.67
N ALA A 183 14.40 -3.42 12.53
CA ALA A 183 14.39 -4.03 13.85
C ALA A 183 14.14 -5.55 13.80
N GLY A 184 13.41 -5.99 12.80
CA GLY A 184 13.05 -7.39 12.58
C GLY A 184 14.16 -8.22 11.94
N PRO A 185 13.92 -9.53 11.82
CA PRO A 185 14.89 -10.47 11.23
C PRO A 185 14.94 -10.44 9.70
N GLN A 186 13.99 -9.79 9.04
CA GLN A 186 13.92 -9.70 7.57
C GLN A 186 13.30 -8.37 7.13
N LEU A 187 13.58 -7.97 5.90
CA LEU A 187 12.83 -6.91 5.20
C LEU A 187 11.42 -7.41 4.87
N LEU A 188 10.50 -6.48 4.57
CA LEU A 188 9.14 -6.80 4.16
C LEU A 188 8.48 -7.85 5.08
N PRO A 189 8.28 -7.58 6.37
CA PRO A 189 7.94 -8.59 7.39
C PRO A 189 6.59 -9.29 7.14
N LYS A 190 5.77 -8.79 6.24
CA LYS A 190 4.49 -9.41 5.83
C LYS A 190 4.62 -10.33 4.62
N GLU A 191 5.78 -10.32 3.95
CA GLU A 191 6.04 -11.13 2.77
C GLU A 191 6.68 -12.48 3.14
N GLU A 192 6.71 -13.40 2.18
CA GLU A 192 7.39 -14.68 2.35
C GLU A 192 8.90 -14.46 2.51
N PRO A 193 9.59 -15.29 3.34
CA PRO A 193 11.03 -15.13 3.58
C PRO A 193 11.88 -15.11 2.31
N GLU A 194 11.51 -15.92 1.31
CA GLU A 194 12.23 -15.97 0.04
C GLU A 194 12.11 -14.64 -0.75
N ALA A 195 10.93 -13.97 -0.68
CA ALA A 195 10.75 -12.67 -1.31
C ALA A 195 11.58 -11.59 -0.60
N ALA A 196 11.61 -11.63 0.73
CA ALA A 196 12.41 -10.71 1.53
C ALA A 196 13.91 -10.84 1.21
N GLU A 197 14.42 -12.07 1.07
CA GLU A 197 15.83 -12.33 0.75
C GLU A 197 16.19 -11.85 -0.66
N VAL A 198 15.33 -12.09 -1.65
CA VAL A 198 15.54 -11.57 -3.02
C VAL A 198 15.65 -10.06 -3.02
N VAL A 199 14.77 -9.36 -2.28
CA VAL A 199 14.81 -7.90 -2.16
C VAL A 199 16.04 -7.43 -1.40
N ALA A 200 16.39 -8.08 -0.27
CA ALA A 200 17.57 -7.72 0.50
C ALA A 200 18.87 -7.85 -0.33
N THR A 201 18.98 -8.93 -1.10
CA THR A 201 20.11 -9.13 -2.02
C THR A 201 20.15 -8.04 -3.10
N ALA A 202 19.00 -7.71 -3.70
CA ALA A 202 18.93 -6.66 -4.72
C ALA A 202 19.31 -5.28 -4.17
N LEU A 203 18.90 -4.96 -2.96
CA LEU A 203 19.27 -3.71 -2.29
C LEU A 203 20.77 -3.64 -2.03
N ARG A 204 21.39 -4.73 -1.56
CA ARG A 204 22.85 -4.81 -1.35
C ARG A 204 23.61 -4.65 -2.67
N ASP A 205 23.14 -5.27 -3.75
CA ASP A 205 23.73 -5.12 -5.08
C ASP A 205 23.66 -3.68 -5.60
N ASP A 206 22.61 -2.94 -5.22
CA ASP A 206 22.46 -1.50 -5.49
C ASP A 206 23.27 -0.61 -4.50
N GLY A 207 24.07 -1.21 -3.61
CA GLY A 207 24.95 -0.50 -2.67
C GLY A 207 24.31 -0.07 -1.36
N VAL A 208 23.11 -0.56 -1.02
CA VAL A 208 22.46 -0.29 0.27
C VAL A 208 23.08 -1.15 1.38
N ASP A 209 23.56 -0.52 2.45
CA ASP A 209 23.93 -1.22 3.69
C ASP A 209 22.67 -1.65 4.45
N VAL A 210 22.30 -2.94 4.35
CA VAL A 210 21.08 -3.50 4.96
C VAL A 210 21.41 -4.11 6.31
N ARG A 211 20.89 -3.50 7.39
CA ARG A 211 21.07 -3.93 8.77
C ARG A 211 19.76 -4.46 9.35
N LEU A 212 19.70 -5.76 9.55
CA LEU A 212 18.58 -6.47 10.16
C LEU A 212 18.83 -6.69 11.66
N ARG A 213 17.76 -6.90 12.45
CA ARG A 213 17.81 -7.06 13.92
C ARG A 213 18.52 -5.91 14.62
N ALA A 214 18.47 -4.72 14.04
CA ALA A 214 19.20 -3.54 14.45
C ALA A 214 18.23 -2.39 14.81
N PRO A 215 17.40 -2.50 15.87
CA PRO A 215 16.44 -1.45 16.22
C PRO A 215 17.15 -0.13 16.55
N LEU A 216 16.61 1.00 16.07
CA LEU A 216 17.08 2.32 16.43
C LEU A 216 16.88 2.57 17.94
N ARG A 217 17.93 3.00 18.65
CA ARG A 217 17.92 3.24 20.11
C ARG A 217 18.05 4.70 20.49
N GLU A 218 18.81 5.47 19.72
CA GLU A 218 19.07 6.87 20.02
C GLU A 218 19.50 7.62 18.76
N VAL A 219 19.16 8.89 18.69
CA VAL A 219 19.63 9.83 17.64
C VAL A 219 20.26 11.03 18.31
N THR A 220 21.46 11.40 17.90
CA THR A 220 22.16 12.58 18.39
C THR A 220 22.71 13.41 17.23
N PRO A 221 22.74 14.74 17.31
CA PRO A 221 23.50 15.54 16.38
C PRO A 221 25.00 15.16 16.44
N LEU A 222 25.62 15.03 15.27
CA LEU A 222 27.06 14.68 15.21
C LEU A 222 27.95 15.88 15.49
N ASP A 223 27.59 17.01 14.90
CA ASP A 223 28.27 18.29 15.01
C ASP A 223 27.30 19.41 14.60
N GLY A 224 27.74 20.63 14.47
CA GLY A 224 26.92 21.76 14.01
C GLY A 224 26.52 21.71 12.53
N SER A 225 26.90 20.67 11.79
CA SER A 225 26.61 20.51 10.36
C SER A 225 25.19 20.04 10.04
N GLY A 226 24.42 19.62 11.05
CA GLY A 226 23.08 19.01 10.88
C GLY A 226 23.11 17.53 10.53
N ARG A 227 24.28 16.88 10.52
CA ARG A 227 24.42 15.42 10.42
C ARG A 227 23.96 14.74 11.71
N LEU A 228 23.48 13.53 11.58
CA LEU A 228 22.93 12.75 12.68
C LEU A 228 23.72 11.46 12.91
N ARG A 229 23.88 11.10 14.18
CA ARG A 229 24.42 9.82 14.61
C ARG A 229 23.28 8.98 15.19
N LEU A 230 23.12 7.78 14.65
CA LEU A 230 22.12 6.80 15.06
C LEU A 230 22.82 5.65 15.78
N ARG A 231 22.47 5.40 17.03
CA ARG A 231 22.92 4.23 17.78
C ARG A 231 21.89 3.11 17.66
N LEU A 232 22.33 1.94 17.23
CA LEU A 232 21.48 0.77 17.00
C LEU A 232 21.51 -0.19 18.19
N GLY A 233 20.56 -1.12 18.22
CA GLY A 233 20.39 -2.08 19.30
C GLY A 233 21.47 -3.17 19.38
N ASP A 234 22.21 -3.37 18.32
CA ASP A 234 23.39 -4.26 18.25
C ASP A 234 24.70 -3.56 18.69
N GLY A 235 24.61 -2.29 19.14
CA GLY A 235 25.75 -1.46 19.54
C GLY A 235 26.43 -0.75 18.38
N SER A 236 26.09 -1.01 17.14
CA SER A 236 26.65 -0.33 15.98
C SER A 236 26.11 1.10 15.84
N VAL A 237 26.84 1.92 15.08
CA VAL A 237 26.53 3.32 14.81
C VAL A 237 26.40 3.55 13.32
N VAL A 238 25.43 4.41 12.94
CA VAL A 238 25.25 4.92 11.57
C VAL A 238 25.30 6.43 11.62
N GLU A 239 26.07 7.04 10.72
CA GLU A 239 26.11 8.50 10.56
C GLU A 239 25.53 8.86 9.19
N ALA A 240 24.63 9.85 9.17
CA ALA A 240 23.97 10.27 7.95
C ALA A 240 23.62 11.75 7.94
N ASP A 241 23.54 12.34 6.76
CA ASP A 241 23.08 13.72 6.59
C ASP A 241 21.59 13.87 6.90
N ARG A 242 20.80 12.82 6.61
CA ARG A 242 19.35 12.79 6.87
C ARG A 242 18.90 11.41 7.34
N VAL A 243 17.82 11.41 8.08
CA VAL A 243 17.12 10.19 8.52
C VAL A 243 15.71 10.18 7.93
N LEU A 244 15.32 9.08 7.29
CA LEU A 244 13.95 8.84 6.82
C LEU A 244 13.28 7.81 7.73
N LEU A 245 12.14 8.17 8.32
CA LEU A 245 11.32 7.27 9.08
C LEU A 245 10.30 6.58 8.18
N ALA A 246 10.38 5.25 8.10
CA ALA A 246 9.46 4.36 7.42
C ALA A 246 8.92 3.28 8.38
N THR A 247 8.70 3.66 9.65
CA THR A 247 8.44 2.78 10.81
C THR A 247 6.97 2.39 10.97
N GLY A 248 6.11 2.77 10.05
CA GLY A 248 4.68 2.43 10.07
C GLY A 248 3.76 3.64 10.01
N ARG A 249 2.46 3.39 10.13
CA ARG A 249 1.40 4.38 10.00
C ARG A 249 0.38 4.22 11.12
N ALA A 250 -0.26 5.32 11.51
CA ALA A 250 -1.37 5.36 12.47
C ALA A 250 -2.56 6.09 11.86
N ALA A 251 -3.76 5.83 12.35
CA ALA A 251 -4.98 6.51 11.88
C ALA A 251 -4.91 8.03 12.09
N ALA A 252 -5.32 8.81 11.09
CA ALA A 252 -5.39 10.27 11.17
C ALA A 252 -6.74 10.68 11.77
N MET A 253 -6.79 10.85 13.11
CA MET A 253 -8.04 11.05 13.86
C MET A 253 -8.05 12.34 14.69
N ASP A 254 -6.97 13.11 14.67
CA ASP A 254 -6.80 14.28 15.54
C ASP A 254 -7.94 15.29 15.32
N GLY A 255 -8.66 15.63 16.38
CA GLY A 255 -9.76 16.60 16.33
C GLY A 255 -11.04 16.12 15.67
N LEU A 256 -11.13 14.85 15.21
CA LEU A 256 -12.28 14.32 14.46
C LEU A 256 -13.55 14.15 15.31
N GLY A 257 -13.46 14.13 16.65
CA GLY A 257 -14.62 14.04 17.54
C GLY A 257 -15.29 12.67 17.55
N LEU A 258 -14.51 11.59 17.42
CA LEU A 258 -15.02 10.21 17.36
C LEU A 258 -15.84 9.82 18.57
N ASP A 259 -15.37 10.17 19.78
CA ASP A 259 -16.04 9.85 21.05
C ASP A 259 -17.42 10.51 21.14
N ALA A 260 -17.53 11.78 20.73
CA ALA A 260 -18.78 12.52 20.70
C ALA A 260 -19.83 11.89 19.77
N ALA A 261 -19.38 11.19 18.74
CA ALA A 261 -20.23 10.48 17.81
C ALA A 261 -20.49 9.01 18.20
N GLY A 262 -19.78 8.47 19.18
CA GLY A 262 -19.86 7.06 19.59
C GLY A 262 -19.14 6.11 18.61
N VAL A 263 -18.13 6.58 17.90
CA VAL A 263 -17.27 5.76 17.04
C VAL A 263 -16.17 5.11 17.87
N THR A 264 -16.09 3.78 17.84
CA THR A 264 -15.10 3.01 18.59
C THR A 264 -13.88 2.63 17.74
N LEU A 265 -12.76 2.47 18.42
CA LEU A 265 -11.52 1.99 17.84
C LEU A 265 -11.32 0.49 18.13
N ASP A 266 -10.46 -0.15 17.34
CA ASP A 266 -9.95 -1.48 17.68
C ASP A 266 -8.73 -1.38 18.63
N GLU A 267 -8.19 -2.54 19.04
CA GLU A 267 -7.05 -2.62 19.96
C GLU A 267 -5.76 -1.99 19.41
N ALA A 268 -5.65 -1.88 18.11
CA ALA A 268 -4.50 -1.26 17.41
C ALA A 268 -4.71 0.25 17.16
N GLY A 269 -5.84 0.82 17.57
CA GLY A 269 -6.14 2.24 17.44
C GLY A 269 -6.72 2.66 16.10
N TRP A 270 -7.24 1.73 15.28
CA TRP A 270 -7.93 2.03 14.03
C TRP A 270 -9.44 2.13 14.22
N VAL A 271 -10.14 2.85 13.35
CA VAL A 271 -11.59 2.93 13.39
C VAL A 271 -12.20 1.57 13.08
N ARG A 272 -12.91 1.00 14.06
CA ARG A 272 -13.56 -0.29 13.92
C ARG A 272 -14.75 -0.21 12.97
N THR A 273 -14.80 -1.13 12.01
CA THR A 273 -15.89 -1.25 11.04
C THR A 273 -16.36 -2.70 10.88
N ASP A 274 -17.64 -2.87 10.56
CA ASP A 274 -18.18 -4.16 10.13
C ASP A 274 -17.84 -4.47 8.66
N ARG A 275 -18.43 -5.54 8.12
CA ARG A 275 -18.26 -5.93 6.70
C ARG A 275 -18.93 -4.96 5.72
N ARG A 276 -19.80 -4.08 6.19
CA ARG A 276 -20.47 -3.02 5.39
C ARG A 276 -19.68 -1.72 5.41
N LEU A 277 -18.54 -1.71 6.13
CA LEU A 277 -17.76 -0.51 6.46
C LEU A 277 -18.53 0.49 7.36
N ALA A 278 -19.61 0.03 8.02
CA ALA A 278 -20.30 0.82 9.04
C ALA A 278 -19.49 0.81 10.35
N THR A 279 -19.43 1.96 11.01
CA THR A 279 -18.83 2.09 12.34
C THR A 279 -19.82 1.70 13.44
N SER A 280 -19.42 1.78 14.70
CA SER A 280 -20.33 1.64 15.86
C SER A 280 -21.37 2.75 15.94
N ALA A 281 -21.11 3.93 15.36
CA ALA A 281 -22.02 5.07 15.35
C ALA A 281 -23.04 4.94 14.21
N ARG A 282 -24.33 5.06 14.53
CA ARG A 282 -25.40 4.99 13.53
C ARG A 282 -25.27 6.12 12.51
N GLY A 283 -25.29 5.77 11.23
CA GLY A 283 -25.20 6.73 10.12
C GLY A 283 -23.78 7.17 9.79
N VAL A 284 -22.77 6.52 10.37
CA VAL A 284 -21.36 6.80 10.13
C VAL A 284 -20.64 5.57 9.58
N TRP A 285 -19.96 5.72 8.48
CA TRP A 285 -19.08 4.72 7.83
C TRP A 285 -17.64 5.20 7.86
N ALA A 286 -16.69 4.29 7.72
CA ALA A 286 -15.28 4.63 7.55
C ALA A 286 -14.65 3.82 6.40
N ALA A 287 -13.72 4.45 5.66
CA ALA A 287 -13.06 3.86 4.51
C ALA A 287 -11.59 4.29 4.41
N GLY A 288 -10.80 3.51 3.70
CA GLY A 288 -9.37 3.74 3.51
C GLY A 288 -8.54 3.39 4.72
N ASP A 289 -7.35 3.99 4.79
CA ASP A 289 -6.33 3.69 5.80
C ASP A 289 -6.81 3.88 7.22
N LEU A 290 -7.78 4.78 7.43
CA LEU A 290 -8.40 5.02 8.73
C LEU A 290 -8.91 3.73 9.41
N THR A 291 -9.24 2.71 8.63
CA THR A 291 -9.74 1.41 9.11
C THR A 291 -8.64 0.39 9.44
N GLY A 292 -7.37 0.66 9.14
CA GLY A 292 -6.25 -0.25 9.35
C GLY A 292 -6.28 -1.56 8.56
N ARG A 293 -7.30 -1.81 7.74
CA ARG A 293 -7.49 -3.11 7.07
C ARG A 293 -6.43 -3.40 6.02
N LEU A 294 -6.30 -2.54 5.02
CA LEU A 294 -5.29 -2.61 3.96
C LEU A 294 -4.95 -1.18 3.54
N PRO A 295 -3.79 -0.64 3.95
CA PRO A 295 -3.39 0.74 3.66
C PRO A 295 -2.81 0.86 2.24
N PHE A 296 -3.64 0.59 1.23
CA PHE A 296 -3.31 0.71 -0.18
C PHE A 296 -4.34 1.56 -0.92
N THR A 297 -3.90 2.36 -1.87
CA THR A 297 -4.73 3.29 -2.63
C THR A 297 -5.92 2.60 -3.30
N HIS A 298 -5.70 1.48 -3.99
CA HIS A 298 -6.77 0.72 -4.65
C HIS A 298 -7.73 0.05 -3.66
N ALA A 299 -7.26 -0.33 -2.47
CA ALA A 299 -8.12 -0.82 -1.39
C ALA A 299 -8.97 0.33 -0.83
N ALA A 300 -8.37 1.51 -0.63
CA ALA A 300 -9.06 2.71 -0.17
C ALA A 300 -10.16 3.14 -1.14
N ASP A 301 -9.89 3.13 -2.46
CA ASP A 301 -10.88 3.40 -3.51
C ASP A 301 -12.06 2.41 -3.45
N ALA A 302 -11.77 1.11 -3.39
CA ALA A 302 -12.81 0.09 -3.28
C ALA A 302 -13.63 0.20 -1.97
N MET A 303 -12.96 0.52 -0.85
CA MET A 303 -13.65 0.80 0.42
C MET A 303 -14.53 2.05 0.33
N GLY A 304 -14.04 3.14 -0.25
CA GLY A 304 -14.81 4.38 -0.43
C GLY A 304 -16.10 4.15 -1.21
N ARG A 305 -16.01 3.50 -2.38
CA ARG A 305 -17.19 3.12 -3.18
C ARG A 305 -18.15 2.23 -2.41
N THR A 306 -17.65 1.23 -1.69
CA THR A 306 -18.48 0.30 -0.90
C THR A 306 -19.17 1.01 0.25
N ALA A 307 -18.44 1.86 1.00
CA ALA A 307 -18.99 2.63 2.11
C ALA A 307 -20.10 3.57 1.65
N ALA A 308 -19.88 4.35 0.58
CA ALA A 308 -20.87 5.27 0.05
C ALA A 308 -22.11 4.53 -0.49
N ARG A 309 -21.93 3.44 -1.23
CA ARG A 309 -23.04 2.61 -1.68
C ARG A 309 -23.87 2.07 -0.52
N ASN A 310 -23.21 1.53 0.50
CA ASN A 310 -23.90 1.00 1.67
C ASN A 310 -24.58 2.10 2.51
N ALA A 311 -23.96 3.27 2.60
CA ALA A 311 -24.52 4.43 3.26
C ALA A 311 -25.79 4.94 2.58
N THR A 312 -25.84 4.93 1.24
CA THR A 312 -26.93 5.50 0.46
C THR A 312 -27.96 4.46 -0.02
N ALA A 313 -27.71 3.17 0.16
CA ALA A 313 -28.62 2.11 -0.24
C ALA A 313 -29.95 2.17 0.55
N ARG A 314 -31.06 2.04 -0.16
CA ARG A 314 -32.41 1.87 0.43
C ARG A 314 -32.67 0.42 0.80
N VAL A 315 -32.17 -0.50 -0.02
CA VAL A 315 -32.34 -1.96 0.14
C VAL A 315 -31.04 -2.65 -0.27
N GLY A 316 -30.65 -3.67 0.51
CA GLY A 316 -29.44 -4.44 0.27
C GLY A 316 -28.16 -3.70 0.65
N TRP A 317 -27.10 -4.46 0.89
CA TRP A 317 -25.77 -3.95 1.18
C TRP A 317 -24.71 -4.89 0.57
N LEU A 318 -23.52 -4.38 0.31
CA LEU A 318 -22.40 -5.15 -0.20
C LEU A 318 -21.34 -5.33 0.88
N PRO A 319 -20.87 -6.57 1.11
CA PRO A 319 -19.73 -6.78 1.99
C PRO A 319 -18.44 -6.36 1.29
N TYR A 320 -17.59 -5.65 2.02
CA TYR A 320 -16.20 -5.45 1.64
C TYR A 320 -15.37 -6.69 2.02
N SER A 321 -14.52 -7.15 1.13
CA SER A 321 -13.63 -8.29 1.34
C SER A 321 -12.21 -7.95 0.90
N THR A 322 -11.24 -8.30 1.73
CA THR A 322 -9.82 -8.13 1.45
C THR A 322 -9.21 -9.34 0.72
N ARG A 323 -9.96 -10.42 0.54
CA ARG A 323 -9.43 -11.73 0.12
C ARG A 323 -8.67 -11.73 -1.21
N ALA A 324 -9.08 -10.91 -2.17
CA ALA A 324 -8.49 -10.86 -3.50
C ALA A 324 -7.98 -9.45 -3.83
N VAL A 325 -7.57 -8.70 -2.82
CA VAL A 325 -6.91 -7.40 -3.01
C VAL A 325 -5.42 -7.67 -3.14
N PRO A 326 -4.79 -7.41 -4.30
CA PRO A 326 -3.35 -7.55 -4.46
C PRO A 326 -2.62 -6.35 -3.83
N TRP A 327 -1.33 -6.51 -3.59
CA TRP A 327 -0.44 -5.39 -3.29
C TRP A 327 0.93 -5.60 -3.90
N VAL A 328 1.68 -4.52 -4.05
CA VAL A 328 2.99 -4.52 -4.71
C VAL A 328 3.97 -3.67 -3.91
N THR A 329 5.18 -4.20 -3.72
CA THR A 329 6.35 -3.41 -3.36
C THR A 329 7.15 -3.17 -4.65
N PHE A 330 7.36 -1.90 -4.98
CA PHE A 330 7.93 -1.47 -6.27
C PHE A 330 9.46 -1.34 -6.24
N THR A 331 10.11 -2.29 -5.57
CA THR A 331 11.55 -2.48 -5.69
C THR A 331 11.91 -3.10 -7.06
N THR A 332 13.19 -3.23 -7.37
CA THR A 332 13.66 -4.01 -8.51
C THR A 332 14.47 -5.21 -8.00
N PRO A 333 13.94 -6.43 -8.10
CA PRO A 333 12.64 -6.81 -8.67
C PRO A 333 11.45 -6.38 -7.82
N GLU A 334 10.27 -6.22 -8.45
CA GLU A 334 9.01 -5.96 -7.77
C GLU A 334 8.53 -7.19 -7.01
N VAL A 335 7.83 -6.97 -5.89
CA VAL A 335 7.15 -8.04 -5.15
C VAL A 335 5.66 -7.81 -5.21
N GLY A 336 4.97 -8.60 -6.03
CA GLY A 336 3.50 -8.64 -6.10
C GLY A 336 2.95 -9.78 -5.27
N ARG A 337 1.92 -9.51 -4.43
CA ARG A 337 1.25 -10.55 -3.65
C ARG A 337 -0.26 -10.40 -3.64
N VAL A 338 -0.96 -11.54 -3.60
CA VAL A 338 -2.40 -11.61 -3.35
C VAL A 338 -2.73 -12.86 -2.53
N GLY A 339 -3.63 -12.74 -1.59
CA GLY A 339 -4.14 -13.86 -0.81
C GLY A 339 -3.16 -14.43 0.21
N LEU A 340 -3.17 -15.75 0.39
CA LEU A 340 -2.43 -16.45 1.43
C LEU A 340 -0.96 -16.63 1.06
N THR A 341 -0.08 -16.61 2.06
CA THR A 341 1.29 -17.13 1.97
C THR A 341 1.29 -18.66 2.01
N GLU A 342 2.44 -19.28 1.71
CA GLU A 342 2.62 -20.71 1.81
C GLU A 342 2.34 -21.21 3.23
N GLU A 343 2.93 -20.58 4.26
CA GLU A 343 2.71 -20.89 5.66
C GLU A 343 1.21 -20.85 6.04
N GLN A 344 0.51 -19.80 5.63
CA GLN A 344 -0.92 -19.67 5.89
C GLN A 344 -1.73 -20.76 5.17
N ALA A 345 -1.35 -21.11 3.96
CA ALA A 345 -2.04 -22.12 3.16
C ALA A 345 -1.80 -23.55 3.67
N ALA A 346 -0.69 -23.83 4.34
CA ALA A 346 -0.40 -25.12 4.95
C ALA A 346 -1.51 -25.57 5.92
N ARG A 347 -2.02 -24.61 6.72
CA ARG A 347 -3.13 -24.84 7.68
C ARG A 347 -4.45 -25.23 7.00
N HIS A 348 -4.56 -25.04 5.69
CA HIS A 348 -5.75 -25.30 4.88
C HIS A 348 -5.53 -26.45 3.87
N GLY A 349 -4.47 -27.23 4.01
CA GLY A 349 -4.11 -28.29 3.06
C GLY A 349 -3.77 -27.74 1.66
N GLY A 350 -3.17 -26.57 1.62
CA GLY A 350 -2.75 -25.90 0.39
C GLY A 350 -1.67 -26.66 -0.35
N ARG A 351 -1.54 -26.36 -1.63
CA ARG A 351 -0.49 -26.87 -2.53
C ARG A 351 0.20 -25.71 -3.21
N VAL A 352 1.50 -25.84 -3.42
CA VAL A 352 2.37 -24.79 -3.96
C VAL A 352 2.98 -25.26 -5.26
N ALA A 353 2.82 -24.44 -6.30
CA ALA A 353 3.60 -24.48 -7.50
C ALA A 353 4.65 -23.35 -7.48
N TYR A 354 5.86 -23.64 -7.90
CA TYR A 354 6.97 -22.71 -7.81
C TYR A 354 7.75 -22.69 -9.13
N LEU A 355 7.90 -21.50 -9.72
CA LEU A 355 8.64 -21.28 -10.96
C LEU A 355 9.71 -20.20 -10.73
N PRO A 356 11.02 -20.56 -10.75
CA PRO A 356 12.08 -19.56 -10.78
C PRO A 356 12.02 -18.75 -12.08
N MET A 357 12.30 -17.45 -12.03
CA MET A 357 12.35 -16.61 -13.24
C MET A 357 13.48 -17.03 -14.19
N ALA A 358 14.53 -17.66 -13.69
CA ALA A 358 15.60 -18.24 -14.52
C ALA A 358 15.13 -19.37 -15.47
N GLU A 359 13.97 -19.94 -15.21
CA GLU A 359 13.34 -20.99 -16.07
C GLU A 359 12.26 -20.40 -17.00
N LEU A 360 12.09 -19.09 -17.03
CA LEU A 360 11.15 -18.40 -17.91
C LEU A 360 11.89 -17.76 -19.08
N ASP A 361 11.63 -18.20 -20.30
CA ASP A 361 12.31 -17.71 -21.50
C ASP A 361 12.25 -16.19 -21.65
N ARG A 362 11.13 -15.57 -21.28
CA ARG A 362 11.00 -14.10 -21.31
C ARG A 362 11.96 -13.41 -20.34
N ALA A 363 12.16 -13.96 -19.16
CA ALA A 363 13.10 -13.44 -18.17
C ALA A 363 14.55 -13.62 -18.64
N VAL A 364 14.85 -14.77 -19.22
CA VAL A 364 16.17 -15.07 -19.81
C VAL A 364 16.47 -14.10 -20.94
N THR A 365 15.54 -13.90 -21.88
CA THR A 365 15.74 -12.96 -23.01
C THR A 365 15.88 -11.51 -22.59
N ALA A 366 15.33 -11.14 -21.41
CA ALA A 366 15.47 -9.79 -20.85
C ALA A 366 16.74 -9.64 -19.97
N GLY A 367 17.43 -10.74 -19.62
CA GLY A 367 18.51 -10.70 -18.63
C GLY A 367 18.02 -10.44 -17.19
N GLU A 368 16.73 -10.64 -16.92
CA GLU A 368 16.07 -10.30 -15.66
C GLU A 368 15.56 -11.57 -14.94
N THR A 369 16.49 -12.47 -14.65
CA THR A 369 16.19 -13.82 -14.14
C THR A 369 16.03 -13.92 -12.63
N ARG A 370 16.18 -12.81 -11.91
CA ARG A 370 16.07 -12.77 -10.44
C ARG A 370 14.61 -12.89 -10.00
N GLY A 371 14.37 -13.85 -9.09
CA GLY A 371 13.08 -14.03 -8.44
C GLY A 371 12.32 -15.26 -8.89
N TYR A 372 11.02 -15.26 -8.62
CA TYR A 372 10.16 -16.44 -8.82
C TYR A 372 8.68 -16.06 -8.88
N LEU A 373 7.86 -17.01 -9.35
CA LEU A 373 6.42 -17.01 -9.15
C LEU A 373 6.05 -18.22 -8.29
N LYS A 374 5.36 -17.98 -7.17
CA LYS A 374 4.75 -18.99 -6.31
C LYS A 374 3.23 -18.89 -6.43
N LEU A 375 2.57 -19.95 -6.88
CA LEU A 375 1.11 -20.03 -6.97
C LEU A 375 0.59 -21.02 -5.93
N ILE A 376 -0.37 -20.58 -5.13
CA ILE A 376 -0.95 -21.34 -4.04
C ILE A 376 -2.35 -21.78 -4.41
N ALA A 377 -2.59 -23.10 -4.41
CA ALA A 377 -3.87 -23.73 -4.68
C ALA A 377 -4.45 -24.38 -3.44
N GLY A 378 -5.78 -24.39 -3.33
CA GLY A 378 -6.49 -25.12 -2.30
C GLY A 378 -6.45 -26.64 -2.48
N PRO A 379 -6.98 -27.40 -1.51
CA PRO A 379 -7.03 -28.86 -1.57
C PRO A 379 -7.92 -29.36 -2.72
N ARG A 380 -7.66 -30.58 -3.19
CA ARG A 380 -8.36 -31.23 -4.30
C ARG A 380 -9.71 -31.86 -3.91
N LEU A 381 -10.33 -31.46 -2.82
CA LEU A 381 -11.40 -32.19 -2.11
C LEU A 381 -12.66 -32.46 -2.95
N VAL A 382 -13.05 -31.60 -3.88
CA VAL A 382 -14.33 -31.70 -4.59
C VAL A 382 -14.23 -32.42 -5.93
N THR A 383 -13.07 -32.45 -6.56
CA THR A 383 -12.90 -32.86 -7.96
C THR A 383 -11.91 -34.00 -8.15
N ARG A 384 -11.49 -34.69 -7.08
CA ARG A 384 -10.43 -35.74 -7.08
C ARG A 384 -9.16 -35.29 -7.86
N GLY A 385 -8.92 -33.97 -7.90
CA GLY A 385 -7.76 -33.38 -8.57
C GLY A 385 -7.97 -32.89 -10.00
N ALA A 386 -9.11 -33.20 -10.65
CA ALA A 386 -9.35 -32.85 -12.04
C ALA A 386 -9.29 -31.33 -12.34
N LEU A 387 -9.62 -30.46 -11.39
CA LEU A 387 -9.62 -29.00 -11.55
C LEU A 387 -8.48 -28.29 -10.79
N GLY A 388 -7.59 -29.02 -10.11
CA GLY A 388 -6.36 -28.54 -9.49
C GLY A 388 -6.50 -27.78 -8.17
N GLY A 389 -7.71 -27.47 -7.71
CA GLY A 389 -7.99 -26.63 -6.54
C GLY A 389 -8.21 -25.15 -6.91
N ARG A 390 -8.85 -24.38 -6.01
CA ARG A 390 -9.04 -22.93 -6.20
C ARG A 390 -7.75 -22.18 -5.94
N VAL A 391 -7.55 -21.08 -6.64
CA VAL A 391 -6.44 -20.15 -6.32
C VAL A 391 -6.69 -19.54 -4.95
N LEU A 392 -5.73 -19.69 -4.03
CA LEU A 392 -5.75 -19.16 -2.67
C LEU A 392 -4.80 -17.99 -2.47
N GLY A 393 -3.74 -17.91 -3.27
CA GLY A 393 -2.76 -16.85 -3.20
C GLY A 393 -1.71 -16.97 -4.29
N ALA A 394 -0.93 -15.92 -4.44
CA ALA A 394 0.27 -15.89 -5.28
C ALA A 394 1.26 -14.87 -4.75
N THR A 395 2.54 -15.20 -4.83
CA THR A 395 3.67 -14.30 -4.64
C THR A 395 4.49 -14.28 -5.91
N VAL A 396 4.71 -13.10 -6.46
CA VAL A 396 5.44 -12.89 -7.72
C VAL A 396 6.58 -11.93 -7.46
N VAL A 397 7.80 -12.41 -7.57
CA VAL A 397 9.01 -11.60 -7.43
C VAL A 397 9.71 -11.57 -8.77
N CYS A 398 9.59 -10.46 -9.50
CA CYS A 398 10.25 -10.26 -10.79
C CYS A 398 10.13 -8.79 -11.23
N SER A 399 10.73 -8.43 -12.34
CA SER A 399 10.66 -7.06 -12.90
C SER A 399 9.27 -6.59 -13.31
N ARG A 400 8.27 -7.48 -13.35
CA ARG A 400 6.87 -7.23 -13.68
C ARG A 400 5.93 -7.86 -12.65
N GLY A 401 6.38 -7.97 -11.41
CA GLY A 401 5.62 -8.60 -10.32
C GLY A 401 4.29 -7.93 -10.06
N GLY A 402 4.25 -6.60 -10.16
CA GLY A 402 3.05 -5.79 -9.98
C GLY A 402 1.99 -6.03 -11.05
N GLU A 403 2.39 -6.34 -12.29
CA GLU A 403 1.46 -6.63 -13.37
C GLU A 403 0.98 -8.10 -13.31
N LEU A 404 1.89 -9.04 -13.09
CA LEU A 404 1.59 -10.47 -13.09
C LEU A 404 0.64 -10.90 -11.97
N VAL A 405 0.73 -10.28 -10.81
CA VAL A 405 -0.11 -10.63 -9.65
C VAL A 405 -1.61 -10.45 -9.92
N HIS A 406 -1.98 -9.60 -10.87
CA HIS A 406 -3.38 -9.30 -11.19
C HIS A 406 -4.12 -10.48 -11.83
N GLU A 407 -3.45 -11.37 -12.54
CA GLU A 407 -4.07 -12.58 -13.07
C GLU A 407 -4.51 -13.53 -11.94
N ALA A 408 -3.65 -13.71 -10.93
CA ALA A 408 -4.00 -14.47 -9.74
C ALA A 408 -5.13 -13.78 -8.93
N ALA A 409 -5.09 -12.44 -8.80
CA ALA A 409 -6.13 -11.67 -8.13
C ALA A 409 -7.50 -11.82 -8.84
N LEU A 410 -7.52 -11.75 -10.17
CA LEU A 410 -8.72 -12.00 -10.99
C LEU A 410 -9.24 -13.42 -10.77
N ALA A 411 -8.36 -14.42 -10.84
CA ALA A 411 -8.72 -15.82 -10.61
C ALA A 411 -9.34 -16.03 -9.22
N MET A 412 -8.76 -15.42 -8.18
CA MET A 412 -9.31 -15.46 -6.83
C MET A 412 -10.65 -14.75 -6.70
N ARG A 413 -10.81 -13.59 -7.34
CA ARG A 413 -12.06 -12.82 -7.33
C ARG A 413 -13.19 -13.58 -8.02
N ALA A 414 -12.88 -14.23 -9.12
CA ALA A 414 -13.80 -15.07 -9.89
C ALA A 414 -14.01 -16.48 -9.29
N GLY A 415 -13.28 -16.83 -8.23
CA GLY A 415 -13.36 -18.17 -7.62
C GLY A 415 -12.87 -19.29 -8.54
N MET A 416 -11.94 -18.99 -9.46
CA MET A 416 -11.44 -19.90 -10.47
C MET A 416 -10.64 -21.06 -9.87
N PHE A 417 -10.70 -22.21 -10.53
CA PHE A 417 -9.79 -23.32 -10.31
C PHE A 417 -8.51 -23.13 -11.13
N THR A 418 -7.38 -23.60 -10.60
CA THR A 418 -6.08 -23.47 -11.24
C THR A 418 -5.98 -24.14 -12.61
N GLY A 419 -6.81 -25.13 -12.89
CA GLY A 419 -6.92 -25.76 -14.22
C GLY A 419 -7.31 -24.77 -15.33
N ARG A 420 -8.06 -23.71 -15.01
CA ARG A 420 -8.38 -22.65 -15.98
C ARG A 420 -7.13 -21.85 -16.35
N LEU A 421 -6.30 -21.52 -15.34
CA LEU A 421 -5.02 -20.82 -15.59
C LEU A 421 -4.07 -21.69 -16.42
N ALA A 422 -3.94 -22.98 -16.09
CA ALA A 422 -3.09 -23.92 -16.83
C ALA A 422 -3.51 -24.10 -18.30
N GLN A 423 -4.81 -24.01 -18.60
CA GLN A 423 -5.39 -24.17 -19.94
C GLN A 423 -5.47 -22.85 -20.73
N THR A 424 -5.27 -21.70 -20.06
CA THR A 424 -5.30 -20.41 -20.75
C THR A 424 -4.07 -20.27 -21.63
N THR A 425 -4.28 -20.00 -22.93
CA THR A 425 -3.17 -19.73 -23.85
C THR A 425 -2.57 -18.35 -23.57
N HIS A 426 -1.27 -18.32 -23.32
CA HIS A 426 -0.50 -17.10 -23.14
C HIS A 426 0.36 -16.82 -24.37
N ALA A 427 0.59 -15.54 -24.64
CA ALA A 427 1.51 -15.14 -25.71
C ALA A 427 2.95 -15.57 -25.38
N TYR A 428 3.68 -16.06 -26.36
CA TYR A 428 5.08 -16.48 -26.21
C TYR A 428 6.02 -15.53 -26.97
N PRO A 429 7.17 -15.13 -26.38
CA PRO A 429 7.49 -15.22 -24.96
C PRO A 429 6.91 -14.02 -24.18
N SER A 430 6.27 -14.29 -23.06
CA SER A 430 5.70 -13.25 -22.19
C SER A 430 5.97 -13.55 -20.71
N TRP A 431 5.92 -12.53 -19.87
CA TRP A 431 6.03 -12.68 -18.42
C TRP A 431 4.87 -13.48 -17.83
N SER A 432 3.65 -13.30 -18.36
CA SER A 432 2.45 -13.98 -17.89
C SER A 432 2.46 -15.50 -18.13
N MET A 433 3.30 -16.02 -19.02
CA MET A 433 3.54 -17.46 -19.13
C MET A 433 3.99 -18.11 -17.80
N ALA A 434 4.62 -17.34 -16.91
CA ALA A 434 4.97 -17.83 -15.58
C ALA A 434 3.75 -18.36 -14.81
N VAL A 435 2.58 -17.69 -14.95
CA VAL A 435 1.34 -18.11 -14.30
C VAL A 435 0.84 -19.42 -14.88
N GLN A 436 0.85 -19.58 -16.22
CA GLN A 436 0.45 -20.79 -16.90
C GLN A 436 1.35 -21.98 -16.53
N LEU A 437 2.66 -21.78 -16.58
CA LEU A 437 3.65 -22.83 -16.27
C LEU A 437 3.52 -23.29 -14.80
N ALA A 438 3.42 -22.35 -13.86
CA ALA A 438 3.21 -22.66 -12.45
C ALA A 438 1.88 -23.38 -12.23
N ALA A 439 0.79 -22.91 -12.86
CA ALA A 439 -0.50 -23.60 -12.78
C ALA A 439 -0.45 -25.03 -13.35
N GLY A 440 0.31 -25.25 -14.41
CA GLY A 440 0.56 -26.58 -15.02
C GLY A 440 1.17 -27.58 -14.05
N GLN A 441 2.07 -27.14 -13.15
CA GLN A 441 2.73 -28.00 -12.14
C GLN A 441 1.74 -28.66 -11.17
N LEU A 442 0.52 -28.13 -11.03
CA LEU A 442 -0.52 -28.72 -10.19
C LEU A 442 -1.11 -29.99 -10.79
N PHE A 443 -0.87 -30.26 -12.08
CA PHE A 443 -1.41 -31.40 -12.82
C PHE A 443 -0.34 -32.37 -13.28
N GLN A 444 0.77 -31.86 -13.79
CA GLN A 444 1.88 -32.62 -14.37
C GLN A 444 3.22 -31.99 -13.97
N GLU A 445 4.30 -32.65 -14.36
CA GLU A 445 5.62 -32.08 -14.26
C GLU A 445 5.82 -31.04 -15.37
N VAL A 446 6.34 -29.87 -14.99
CA VAL A 446 6.68 -28.74 -15.89
C VAL A 446 8.06 -28.24 -15.50
N GLY A 447 9.00 -28.27 -16.43
CA GLY A 447 10.40 -27.83 -16.17
C GLY A 447 11.08 -28.65 -15.06
N GLY A 448 10.83 -29.95 -14.95
CA GLY A 448 11.34 -30.79 -13.87
C GLY A 448 10.69 -30.55 -12.50
N ARG A 449 9.61 -29.76 -12.43
CA ARG A 449 8.93 -29.39 -11.18
C ARG A 449 7.48 -29.85 -11.15
N ARG A 450 7.02 -30.26 -9.98
CA ARG A 450 5.64 -30.57 -9.69
C ARG A 450 5.20 -29.86 -8.40
N ALA A 451 3.96 -29.42 -8.37
CA ALA A 451 3.42 -28.78 -7.17
C ALA A 451 3.47 -29.74 -5.96
N ARG A 452 3.91 -29.21 -4.83
CA ARG A 452 4.06 -29.91 -3.55
C ARG A 452 3.02 -29.43 -2.53
N PRO A 453 2.80 -30.15 -1.42
CA PRO A 453 2.07 -29.61 -0.28
C PRO A 453 2.73 -28.32 0.23
N ALA A 454 1.89 -27.39 0.71
CA ALA A 454 2.39 -26.22 1.43
C ALA A 454 2.98 -26.64 2.76
N VAL A 455 4.06 -25.99 3.18
CA VAL A 455 4.74 -26.22 4.47
C VAL A 455 4.60 -24.99 5.35
N ALA A 456 4.55 -25.24 6.69
CA ALA A 456 4.46 -24.20 7.71
C ALA A 456 5.85 -23.70 8.11
#